data_2eb4c9306cd22ef96be40b089fe0b68a
#
_entry.id   2eb4c9306cd22ef96be40b089fe0b68a
#
_cell.length_a   1.000
_cell.length_b   1.000
_cell.length_c   1.000
_cell.angle_alpha   90.00
_cell.angle_beta   90.00
_cell.angle_gamma   90.00
#
_symmetry.space_group_name_H-M   'P 1'
#
loop_
_entity.id
_entity.type
_entity.pdbx_description
1 polymer ?
#
loop_
_entity_poly.entity_id
_entity_poly.type
_entity_poly.pdbx_seq_one_letter_code
_entity_poly.pdbx_strand_id
1 'polypeptide(L)'
;LDWLPDTLFLKMAFRATMGQRLNLDNPQTFNEKLQWLKLYNRKPEYTMMVDKYKVRDYIADQIGEEHLIPLLGVWESPDEIDFDSLPSQFVLKCNHNSGLGMCICKDKSKLDIPKVKAALRKGLAQNYYLTGREWPYKDVPRRIIGEKYMQDDSGTGELADYKVLCFNGEPKLVEIHHGRFSGKH
;
A
#
# COMPACT_ATOMS: atom_id res chain seq x y z
N LEU A 1 -0.96 11.35 18.81
CA LEU A 1 0.23 12.10 18.34
C LEU A 1 -0.01 12.85 17.02
N ASP A 2 -1.27 13.00 16.60
CA ASP A 2 -1.65 13.59 15.31
C ASP A 2 -1.33 15.08 15.22
N TRP A 3 -1.35 15.77 16.36
CA TRP A 3 -1.00 17.17 16.53
C TRP A 3 0.50 17.47 16.49
N LEU A 4 1.34 16.42 16.53
CA LEU A 4 2.79 16.60 16.59
C LEU A 4 3.33 17.00 15.20
N PRO A 5 4.17 18.05 15.10
CA PRO A 5 4.84 18.40 13.85
C PRO A 5 5.64 17.22 13.26
N ASP A 6 5.59 17.03 11.95
CA ASP A 6 6.23 15.91 11.26
C ASP A 6 7.71 15.76 11.63
N THR A 7 8.46 16.88 11.64
CA THR A 7 9.88 16.88 11.99
C THR A 7 10.14 16.32 13.38
N LEU A 8 9.32 16.71 14.37
CA LEU A 8 9.48 16.25 15.73
C LEU A 8 9.10 14.77 15.86
N PHE A 9 7.99 14.37 15.23
CA PHE A 9 7.58 12.96 15.18
C PHE A 9 8.69 12.09 14.59
N LEU A 10 9.23 12.46 13.43
CA LEU A 10 10.26 11.69 12.75
C LEU A 10 11.57 11.61 13.57
N LYS A 11 11.98 12.69 14.24
CA LYS A 11 13.15 12.66 15.15
C LYS A 11 12.95 11.71 16.32
N MET A 12 11.76 11.71 16.92
CA MET A 12 11.43 10.81 18.03
C MET A 12 11.35 9.35 17.58
N ALA A 13 10.62 9.07 16.49
CA ALA A 13 10.47 7.73 15.94
C ALA A 13 11.82 7.14 15.50
N PHE A 14 12.64 7.93 14.81
CA PHE A 14 13.97 7.51 14.38
C PHE A 14 14.86 7.15 15.57
N ARG A 15 14.86 7.98 16.61
CA ARG A 15 15.63 7.69 17.83
C ARG A 15 15.15 6.41 18.52
N ALA A 16 13.83 6.20 18.59
CA ALA A 16 13.27 5.01 19.22
C ALA A 16 13.60 3.71 18.44
N THR A 17 13.64 3.79 17.10
CA THR A 17 13.88 2.62 16.24
C THR A 17 15.37 2.35 15.99
N MET A 18 16.14 3.42 15.74
CA MET A 18 17.55 3.32 15.31
C MET A 18 18.54 3.52 16.46
N GLY A 19 18.08 3.91 17.67
CA GLY A 19 18.94 4.15 18.82
C GLY A 19 19.81 5.42 18.74
N GLN A 20 19.71 6.20 17.63
CA GLN A 20 20.53 7.38 17.37
C GLN A 20 19.71 8.60 16.99
N ARG A 21 20.31 9.79 17.01
CA ARG A 21 19.63 11.03 16.60
C ARG A 21 19.52 11.12 15.09
N LEU A 22 18.36 11.55 14.59
CA LEU A 22 18.14 11.85 13.18
C LEU A 22 18.84 13.17 12.80
N ASN A 23 19.78 13.10 11.87
CA ASN A 23 20.42 14.28 11.27
C ASN A 23 19.69 14.65 9.96
N LEU A 24 18.94 15.74 9.99
CA LEU A 24 18.23 16.25 8.81
C LEU A 24 19.02 17.33 8.06
N ASP A 25 20.00 17.94 8.70
CA ASP A 25 20.80 19.01 8.10
C ASP A 25 21.86 18.45 7.12
N ASN A 26 22.40 17.27 7.45
CA ASN A 26 23.36 16.55 6.61
C ASN A 26 23.13 15.03 6.73
N PRO A 27 22.06 14.48 6.09
CA PRO A 27 21.75 13.05 6.17
C PRO A 27 22.78 12.20 5.43
N GLN A 28 23.45 11.30 6.13
CA GLN A 28 24.50 10.44 5.57
C GLN A 28 23.97 9.04 5.26
N THR A 29 23.21 8.46 6.17
CA THR A 29 22.71 7.10 6.04
C THR A 29 21.46 7.04 5.15
N PHE A 30 21.20 5.86 4.60
CA PHE A 30 19.97 5.61 3.81
C PHE A 30 18.71 5.96 4.63
N ASN A 31 18.65 5.53 5.89
CA ASN A 31 17.49 5.77 6.74
C ASN A 31 17.29 7.26 7.07
N GLU A 32 18.35 8.05 7.25
CA GLU A 32 18.26 9.50 7.43
C GLU A 32 17.76 10.18 6.15
N LYS A 33 18.29 9.77 4.99
CA LYS A 33 17.84 10.29 3.68
C LYS A 33 16.36 10.01 3.41
N LEU A 34 15.85 8.84 3.80
CA LEU A 34 14.42 8.53 3.70
C LEU A 34 13.58 9.49 4.56
N GLN A 35 13.98 9.81 5.79
CA GLN A 35 13.25 10.77 6.62
C GLN A 35 13.32 12.19 6.05
N TRP A 36 14.46 12.58 5.50
CA TRP A 36 14.62 13.85 4.81
C TRP A 36 13.67 13.98 3.61
N LEU A 37 13.57 12.94 2.79
CA LEU A 37 12.67 12.90 1.63
C LEU A 37 11.20 13.09 2.03
N LYS A 38 10.75 12.48 3.14
CA LYS A 38 9.38 12.66 3.66
C LYS A 38 9.04 14.11 3.98
N LEU A 39 10.02 14.92 4.38
CA LEU A 39 9.83 16.30 4.77
C LEU A 39 9.99 17.29 3.61
N TYR A 40 10.94 17.04 2.74
CA TYR A 40 11.42 18.05 1.78
C TYR A 40 11.18 17.69 0.32
N ASN A 41 11.06 16.42 -0.03
CA ASN A 41 10.80 15.99 -1.40
C ASN A 41 9.31 15.72 -1.62
N ARG A 42 8.51 16.78 -1.72
CA ARG A 42 7.05 16.73 -1.82
C ARG A 42 6.60 17.17 -3.20
N LYS A 43 6.36 16.23 -4.09
CA LYS A 43 5.87 16.46 -5.43
C LYS A 43 4.42 15.97 -5.57
N PRO A 44 3.50 16.75 -6.17
CA PRO A 44 2.08 16.38 -6.30
C PRO A 44 1.86 15.02 -6.95
N GLU A 45 2.68 14.66 -7.94
CA GLU A 45 2.60 13.37 -8.63
C GLU A 45 2.79 12.16 -7.71
N TYR A 46 3.49 12.32 -6.58
CA TYR A 46 3.69 11.22 -5.63
C TYR A 46 2.39 10.77 -4.97
N THR A 47 1.43 11.67 -4.77
CA THR A 47 0.10 11.31 -4.26
C THR A 47 -0.65 10.40 -5.23
N MET A 48 -0.56 10.68 -6.53
CA MET A 48 -1.12 9.79 -7.57
C MET A 48 -0.39 8.44 -7.61
N MET A 49 0.95 8.44 -7.49
CA MET A 49 1.76 7.21 -7.55
C MET A 49 1.53 6.26 -6.38
N VAL A 50 1.18 6.75 -5.18
CA VAL A 50 0.88 5.90 -4.01
C VAL A 50 -0.59 5.46 -3.95
N ASP A 51 -1.48 6.12 -4.69
CA ASP A 51 -2.89 5.73 -4.83
C ASP A 51 -3.00 4.49 -5.73
N LYS A 52 -3.28 3.33 -5.13
CA LYS A 52 -3.39 2.04 -5.86
C LYS A 52 -4.45 2.04 -6.96
N TYR A 53 -5.39 2.99 -6.92
CA TYR A 53 -6.37 3.17 -7.99
C TYR A 53 -5.87 4.09 -9.10
N LYS A 54 -5.39 5.29 -8.73
CA LYS A 54 -4.99 6.31 -9.71
C LYS A 54 -3.69 5.97 -10.44
N VAL A 55 -2.76 5.29 -9.80
CA VAL A 55 -1.51 4.88 -10.45
C VAL A 55 -1.73 3.93 -11.63
N ARG A 56 -2.90 3.28 -11.71
CA ARG A 56 -3.23 2.34 -12.79
C ARG A 56 -3.26 3.02 -14.16
N ASP A 57 -3.87 4.20 -14.24
CA ASP A 57 -3.92 4.98 -15.49
C ASP A 57 -2.49 5.30 -15.96
N TYR A 58 -1.64 5.75 -15.04
CA TYR A 58 -0.24 6.03 -15.34
C TYR A 58 0.54 4.79 -15.81
N ILE A 59 0.35 3.64 -15.15
CA ILE A 59 1.02 2.38 -15.54
C ILE A 59 0.53 1.92 -16.92
N ALA A 60 -0.78 1.99 -17.18
CA ALA A 60 -1.35 1.64 -18.48
C ALA A 60 -0.74 2.47 -19.62
N ASP A 61 -0.59 3.79 -19.39
CA ASP A 61 0.01 4.71 -20.35
C ASP A 61 1.51 4.44 -20.59
N GLN A 62 2.24 3.95 -19.58
CA GLN A 62 3.69 3.75 -19.69
C GLN A 62 4.07 2.38 -20.26
N ILE A 63 3.38 1.31 -19.86
CA ILE A 63 3.79 -0.07 -20.18
C ILE A 63 2.65 -0.96 -20.67
N GLY A 64 1.41 -0.47 -20.72
CA GLY A 64 0.23 -1.20 -21.20
C GLY A 64 -0.66 -1.75 -20.07
N GLU A 65 -1.96 -1.87 -20.39
CA GLU A 65 -2.98 -2.38 -19.46
C GLU A 65 -2.78 -3.86 -19.09
N GLU A 66 -2.13 -4.63 -19.95
CA GLU A 66 -1.83 -6.04 -19.75
C GLU A 66 -0.92 -6.32 -18.54
N HIS A 67 -0.21 -5.29 -18.06
CA HIS A 67 0.62 -5.36 -16.86
C HIS A 67 -0.15 -5.03 -15.56
N LEU A 68 -1.44 -4.72 -15.67
CA LEU A 68 -2.30 -4.43 -14.54
C LEU A 68 -3.14 -5.64 -14.13
N ILE A 69 -3.24 -5.88 -12.83
CA ILE A 69 -4.21 -6.85 -12.31
C ILE A 69 -5.62 -6.36 -12.68
N PRO A 70 -6.49 -7.20 -13.29
CA PRO A 70 -7.84 -6.81 -13.66
C PRO A 70 -8.63 -6.24 -12.48
N LEU A 71 -9.20 -5.05 -12.66
CA LEU A 71 -10.03 -4.36 -11.68
C LEU A 71 -11.47 -4.88 -11.77
N LEU A 72 -12.04 -5.27 -10.63
CA LEU A 72 -13.41 -5.76 -10.51
C LEU A 72 -14.38 -4.65 -10.12
N GLY A 73 -13.90 -3.61 -9.45
CA GLY A 73 -14.69 -2.47 -9.03
C GLY A 73 -13.95 -1.52 -8.12
N VAL A 74 -14.57 -0.35 -7.93
CA VAL A 74 -14.08 0.72 -7.05
C VAL A 74 -15.27 1.28 -6.28
N TRP A 75 -15.15 1.43 -4.96
CA TRP A 75 -16.24 1.86 -4.09
C TRP A 75 -15.74 2.85 -3.03
N GLU A 76 -16.59 3.75 -2.61
CA GLU A 76 -16.31 4.69 -1.51
C GLU A 76 -16.75 4.13 -0.15
N SER A 77 -17.68 3.18 -0.17
CA SER A 77 -18.20 2.50 1.02
C SER A 77 -18.24 0.98 0.82
N PRO A 78 -17.99 0.18 1.87
CA PRO A 78 -18.20 -1.27 1.81
C PRO A 78 -19.66 -1.67 1.55
N ASP A 79 -20.62 -0.76 1.76
CA ASP A 79 -22.04 -1.03 1.56
C ASP A 79 -22.46 -0.93 0.09
N GLU A 80 -21.65 -0.31 -0.75
CA GLU A 80 -21.84 -0.25 -2.20
C GLU A 80 -21.40 -1.53 -2.92
N ILE A 81 -20.68 -2.41 -2.23
CA ILE A 81 -20.14 -3.63 -2.83
C ILE A 81 -21.27 -4.65 -3.00
N ASP A 82 -21.59 -4.96 -4.25
CA ASP A 82 -22.41 -6.11 -4.60
C ASP A 82 -21.56 -7.38 -4.61
N PHE A 83 -21.55 -8.10 -3.46
CA PHE A 83 -20.78 -9.33 -3.32
C PHE A 83 -21.28 -10.45 -4.21
N ASP A 84 -22.54 -10.43 -4.65
CA ASP A 84 -23.11 -11.46 -5.52
C ASP A 84 -22.52 -11.38 -6.93
N SER A 85 -22.27 -10.18 -7.42
CA SER A 85 -21.62 -9.93 -8.71
C SER A 85 -20.13 -10.27 -8.76
N LEU A 86 -19.46 -10.36 -7.60
CA LEU A 86 -18.03 -10.69 -7.56
C LEU A 86 -17.77 -12.16 -7.89
N PRO A 87 -16.64 -12.50 -8.54
CA PRO A 87 -16.27 -13.88 -8.83
C PRO A 87 -16.06 -14.71 -7.53
N SER A 88 -15.83 -16.01 -7.66
CA SER A 88 -15.58 -16.89 -6.51
C SER A 88 -14.31 -16.54 -5.73
N GLN A 89 -13.33 -15.93 -6.42
CA GLN A 89 -12.05 -15.52 -5.85
C GLN A 89 -11.74 -14.07 -6.23
N PHE A 90 -11.37 -13.25 -5.25
CA PHE A 90 -11.06 -11.84 -5.43
C PHE A 90 -10.23 -11.29 -4.27
N VAL A 91 -9.71 -10.08 -4.45
CA VAL A 91 -9.06 -9.31 -3.40
C VAL A 91 -9.75 -7.95 -3.27
N LEU A 92 -10.15 -7.60 -2.04
CA LEU A 92 -10.59 -6.24 -1.71
C LEU A 92 -9.54 -5.57 -0.84
N LYS A 93 -9.21 -4.32 -1.13
CA LYS A 93 -8.23 -3.55 -0.35
C LYS A 93 -8.50 -2.06 -0.42
N CYS A 94 -8.07 -1.31 0.60
CA CYS A 94 -8.06 0.14 0.54
C CYS A 94 -6.92 0.63 -0.35
N ASN A 95 -7.18 1.68 -1.16
CA ASN A 95 -6.19 2.22 -2.10
C ASN A 95 -5.06 3.02 -1.43
N HIS A 96 -5.31 3.61 -0.24
CA HIS A 96 -4.50 4.63 0.41
C HIS A 96 -3.63 4.12 1.58
N ASN A 97 -3.66 2.83 1.90
CA ASN A 97 -2.94 2.28 3.05
C ASN A 97 -2.22 0.97 2.73
N SER A 98 -1.58 0.35 3.72
CA SER A 98 -0.94 -0.96 3.59
C SER A 98 -1.44 -1.91 4.69
N GLY A 99 -2.00 -3.05 4.27
CA GLY A 99 -2.37 -4.19 5.12
C GLY A 99 -3.69 -4.06 5.87
N LEU A 100 -4.10 -2.88 6.33
CA LEU A 100 -5.37 -2.71 7.03
C LEU A 100 -6.54 -2.58 6.02
N GLY A 101 -7.67 -3.25 6.30
CA GLY A 101 -8.82 -3.22 5.40
C GLY A 101 -8.57 -4.00 4.10
N MET A 102 -7.94 -5.16 4.21
CA MET A 102 -7.72 -6.08 3.09
C MET A 102 -8.49 -7.38 3.33
N CYS A 103 -9.09 -7.91 2.26
CA CYS A 103 -9.73 -9.22 2.21
C CYS A 103 -9.20 -9.98 0.99
N ILE A 104 -8.54 -11.11 1.24
CA ILE A 104 -8.15 -12.07 0.20
C ILE A 104 -9.17 -13.19 0.25
N CYS A 105 -10.10 -13.20 -0.71
CA CYS A 105 -11.14 -14.21 -0.84
C CYS A 105 -10.68 -15.32 -1.79
N LYS A 106 -10.43 -16.50 -1.24
CA LYS A 106 -10.12 -17.73 -2.00
C LYS A 106 -11.35 -18.61 -2.27
N ASP A 107 -12.45 -18.37 -1.54
CA ASP A 107 -13.73 -19.08 -1.67
C ASP A 107 -14.87 -18.22 -1.13
N LYS A 108 -15.65 -17.60 -2.06
CA LYS A 108 -16.74 -16.70 -1.69
C LYS A 108 -17.83 -17.37 -0.88
N SER A 109 -18.05 -18.70 -1.05
CA SER A 109 -19.08 -19.43 -0.31
C SER A 109 -18.83 -19.50 1.20
N LYS A 110 -17.59 -19.26 1.62
CA LYS A 110 -17.15 -19.26 3.03
C LYS A 110 -16.91 -17.85 3.58
N LEU A 111 -17.26 -16.82 2.81
CA LEU A 111 -16.93 -15.44 3.17
C LEU A 111 -17.88 -14.89 4.24
N ASP A 112 -17.34 -14.42 5.35
CA ASP A 112 -18.05 -13.63 6.35
C ASP A 112 -18.14 -12.17 5.88
N ILE A 113 -19.18 -11.86 5.09
CA ILE A 113 -19.39 -10.53 4.51
C ILE A 113 -19.46 -9.43 5.58
N PRO A 114 -20.21 -9.56 6.70
CA PRO A 114 -20.20 -8.58 7.78
C PRO A 114 -18.81 -8.29 8.33
N LYS A 115 -17.98 -9.30 8.54
CA LYS A 115 -16.60 -9.15 9.02
C LYS A 115 -15.72 -8.45 7.99
N VAL A 116 -15.87 -8.77 6.70
CA VAL A 116 -15.15 -8.11 5.60
C VAL A 116 -15.52 -6.62 5.55
N LYS A 117 -16.82 -6.30 5.57
CA LYS A 117 -17.30 -4.90 5.59
C LYS A 117 -16.74 -4.14 6.78
N ALA A 118 -16.73 -4.73 7.98
CA ALA A 118 -16.17 -4.11 9.18
C ALA A 118 -14.65 -3.83 9.03
N ALA A 119 -13.89 -4.77 8.47
CA ALA A 119 -12.46 -4.60 8.22
C ALA A 119 -12.19 -3.49 7.20
N LEU A 120 -12.96 -3.42 6.11
CA LEU A 120 -12.85 -2.38 5.10
C LEU A 120 -13.20 -0.99 5.66
N ARG A 121 -14.26 -0.86 6.48
CA ARG A 121 -14.58 0.41 7.18
C ARG A 121 -13.43 0.86 8.05
N LYS A 122 -12.82 -0.07 8.81
CA LYS A 122 -11.65 0.24 9.65
C LYS A 122 -10.47 0.70 8.79
N GLY A 123 -10.25 0.07 7.65
CA GLY A 123 -9.21 0.46 6.69
C GLY A 123 -9.44 1.86 6.11
N LEU A 124 -10.67 2.15 5.66
CA LEU A 124 -11.04 3.47 5.14
C LEU A 124 -10.91 4.59 6.18
N ALA A 125 -11.20 4.29 7.46
CA ALA A 125 -11.07 5.27 8.55
C ALA A 125 -9.61 5.62 8.87
N GLN A 126 -8.65 4.78 8.49
CA GLN A 126 -7.24 5.00 8.80
C GLN A 126 -6.69 6.24 8.09
N ASN A 127 -6.07 7.14 8.83
CA ASN A 127 -5.17 8.14 8.26
C ASN A 127 -3.75 7.56 8.18
N TYR A 128 -3.45 6.93 7.04
CA TYR A 128 -2.18 6.21 6.86
C TYR A 128 -0.95 7.12 6.92
N TYR A 129 -1.07 8.38 6.49
CA TYR A 129 -0.01 9.38 6.63
C TYR A 129 0.53 9.48 8.06
N LEU A 130 -0.35 9.40 9.07
CA LEU A 130 0.05 9.52 10.48
C LEU A 130 0.93 8.36 10.97
N THR A 131 0.92 7.21 10.28
CA THR A 131 1.70 6.03 10.67
C THR A 131 3.20 6.27 10.53
N GLY A 132 3.64 6.86 9.42
CA GLY A 132 5.06 7.05 9.10
C GLY A 132 5.40 8.44 8.59
N ARG A 133 4.45 9.38 8.63
CA ARG A 133 4.59 10.74 8.06
C ARG A 133 5.04 10.72 6.60
N GLU A 134 4.58 9.73 5.85
CA GLU A 134 4.81 9.66 4.42
C GLU A 134 3.84 10.60 3.71
N TRP A 135 4.31 11.80 3.36
CA TRP A 135 3.51 12.88 2.81
C TRP A 135 2.60 12.48 1.63
N PRO A 136 3.02 11.62 0.69
CA PRO A 136 2.17 11.28 -0.45
C PRO A 136 0.80 10.71 -0.09
N TYR A 137 0.69 10.02 1.05
CA TYR A 137 -0.57 9.41 1.51
C TYR A 137 -1.55 10.39 2.15
N LYS A 138 -1.14 11.64 2.41
CA LYS A 138 -1.94 12.60 3.18
C LYS A 138 -3.28 12.91 2.52
N ASP A 139 -3.25 13.12 1.20
CA ASP A 139 -4.38 13.64 0.44
C ASP A 139 -4.92 12.62 -0.59
N VAL A 140 -4.63 11.33 -0.42
CA VAL A 140 -5.19 10.27 -1.27
C VAL A 140 -6.68 10.10 -0.96
N PRO A 141 -7.58 10.27 -1.95
CA PRO A 141 -9.01 10.00 -1.79
C PRO A 141 -9.21 8.52 -1.43
N ARG A 142 -9.86 8.27 -0.31
CA ARG A 142 -10.00 6.92 0.24
C ARG A 142 -11.06 6.12 -0.50
N ARG A 143 -10.66 4.98 -1.06
CA ARG A 143 -11.53 4.06 -1.79
C ARG A 143 -11.20 2.61 -1.46
N ILE A 144 -12.13 1.75 -1.75
CA ILE A 144 -11.94 0.30 -1.83
C ILE A 144 -11.75 -0.05 -3.30
N ILE A 145 -10.75 -0.85 -3.62
CA ILE A 145 -10.59 -1.46 -4.92
C ILE A 145 -10.78 -2.97 -4.82
N GLY A 146 -11.48 -3.54 -5.79
CA GLY A 146 -11.59 -4.97 -5.98
C GLY A 146 -10.73 -5.41 -7.15
N GLU A 147 -9.90 -6.41 -6.95
CA GLU A 147 -9.01 -6.95 -7.99
C GLU A 147 -9.21 -8.45 -8.13
N LYS A 148 -8.97 -8.95 -9.35
CA LYS A 148 -8.91 -10.39 -9.60
C LYS A 148 -7.89 -11.04 -8.67
N TYR A 149 -8.26 -12.17 -8.07
CA TYR A 149 -7.30 -12.99 -7.34
C TYR A 149 -6.30 -13.61 -8.31
N MET A 150 -5.02 -13.37 -8.07
CA MET A 150 -3.94 -13.88 -8.91
C MET A 150 -3.23 -15.04 -8.24
N GLN A 151 -2.80 -16.00 -9.03
CA GLN A 151 -1.95 -17.13 -8.63
C GLN A 151 -0.82 -17.24 -9.64
N ASP A 152 0.34 -17.71 -9.20
CA ASP A 152 1.41 -18.09 -10.10
C ASP A 152 1.35 -19.61 -10.41
N ASP A 153 2.16 -20.02 -11.37
CA ASP A 153 2.25 -21.42 -11.80
C ASP A 153 3.21 -22.26 -10.93
N SER A 154 3.70 -21.70 -9.82
CA SER A 154 4.65 -22.39 -8.93
C SER A 154 4.05 -23.55 -8.14
N GLY A 155 2.71 -23.65 -8.12
CA GLY A 155 1.99 -24.66 -7.33
C GLY A 155 1.96 -24.38 -5.82
N THR A 156 2.60 -23.28 -5.37
CA THR A 156 2.57 -22.87 -3.95
C THR A 156 1.27 -22.17 -3.55
N GLY A 157 0.49 -21.71 -4.53
CA GLY A 157 -0.75 -20.97 -4.35
C GLY A 157 -0.55 -19.54 -3.80
N GLU A 158 0.67 -19.04 -3.81
CA GLU A 158 1.04 -17.68 -3.38
C GLU A 158 1.92 -17.01 -4.42
N LEU A 159 1.69 -15.71 -4.66
CA LEU A 159 2.52 -14.90 -5.54
C LEU A 159 3.84 -14.54 -4.84
N ALA A 160 4.94 -14.57 -5.59
CA ALA A 160 6.17 -13.93 -5.18
C ALA A 160 6.00 -12.40 -5.23
N ASP A 161 6.47 -11.70 -4.20
CA ASP A 161 6.47 -10.23 -4.14
C ASP A 161 7.88 -9.74 -4.52
N TYR A 162 7.97 -9.05 -5.66
CA TYR A 162 9.22 -8.47 -6.16
C TYR A 162 9.28 -6.99 -5.80
N LYS A 163 10.32 -6.59 -5.07
CA LYS A 163 10.62 -5.18 -4.77
C LYS A 163 11.85 -4.74 -5.53
N VAL A 164 11.66 -3.83 -6.45
CA VAL A 164 12.76 -3.24 -7.21
C VAL A 164 13.15 -1.92 -6.56
N LEU A 165 14.36 -1.86 -6.01
CA LEU A 165 14.92 -0.64 -5.43
C LEU A 165 15.63 0.14 -6.52
N CYS A 166 15.11 1.34 -6.78
CA CYS A 166 15.61 2.26 -7.79
C CYS A 166 16.32 3.45 -7.14
N PHE A 167 17.46 3.84 -7.71
CA PHE A 167 18.22 5.02 -7.31
C PHE A 167 18.41 5.92 -8.53
N ASN A 168 17.94 7.15 -8.44
CA ASN A 168 17.93 8.11 -9.56
C ASN A 168 17.26 7.56 -10.84
N GLY A 169 16.15 6.81 -10.68
CA GLY A 169 15.44 6.19 -11.80
C GLY A 169 16.03 4.88 -12.32
N GLU A 170 17.19 4.44 -11.82
CA GLU A 170 17.83 3.20 -12.23
C GLU A 170 17.56 2.04 -11.25
N PRO A 171 17.08 0.87 -11.71
CA PRO A 171 16.95 -0.31 -10.86
C PRO A 171 18.34 -0.84 -10.48
N LYS A 172 18.58 -0.99 -9.19
CA LYS A 172 19.89 -1.44 -8.66
C LYS A 172 19.81 -2.75 -7.91
N LEU A 173 18.71 -3.01 -7.21
CA LEU A 173 18.52 -4.21 -6.41
C LEU A 173 17.10 -4.74 -6.61
N VAL A 174 16.94 -6.05 -6.57
CA VAL A 174 15.65 -6.73 -6.54
C VAL A 174 15.60 -7.60 -5.29
N GLU A 175 14.59 -7.37 -4.47
CA GLU A 175 14.29 -8.20 -3.30
C GLU A 175 13.07 -9.06 -3.61
N ILE A 176 13.16 -10.37 -3.40
CA ILE A 176 12.10 -11.32 -3.71
C ILE A 176 11.62 -11.95 -2.41
N HIS A 177 10.33 -11.79 -2.11
CA HIS A 177 9.69 -12.38 -0.94
C HIS A 177 8.78 -13.52 -1.36
N HIS A 178 9.04 -14.70 -0.82
CA HIS A 178 8.18 -15.88 -0.96
C HIS A 178 7.43 -16.15 0.35
N GLY A 179 6.21 -16.69 0.26
CA GLY A 179 5.46 -17.13 1.43
C GLY A 179 5.00 -16.02 2.38
N ARG A 180 4.84 -14.79 1.91
CA ARG A 180 4.50 -13.63 2.73
C ARG A 180 3.23 -13.77 3.55
N PHE A 181 2.29 -14.59 3.10
CA PHE A 181 1.00 -14.82 3.75
C PHE A 181 0.87 -16.20 4.39
N SER A 182 1.90 -17.06 4.32
CA SER A 182 1.90 -18.41 4.86
C SER A 182 2.24 -18.48 6.35
N GLY A 183 2.69 -17.37 6.94
CA GLY A 183 3.13 -17.33 8.35
C GLY A 183 4.40 -18.14 8.64
N LYS A 184 5.07 -18.63 7.62
CA LYS A 184 6.38 -19.29 7.73
C LYS A 184 7.45 -18.25 7.37
N HIS A 185 8.01 -17.65 8.40
CA HIS A 185 9.24 -16.84 8.31
C HIS A 185 10.40 -17.63 8.84
#